data_d4207c951d50ebc8259dd5c6bd3e9de0
#
_entry.id   d4207c951d50ebc8259dd5c6bd3e9de0
#
_cell.length_a   1.000
_cell.length_b   1.000
_cell.length_c   1.000
_cell.angle_alpha   90.00
_cell.angle_beta   90.00
_cell.angle_gamma   90.00
#
_symmetry.space_group_name_H-M   'P 1'
#
loop_
_entity.id
_entity.type
_entity.pdbx_description
1 polymer ?
#
loop_
_entity_poly.entity_id
_entity_poly.type
_entity_poly.pdbx_seq_one_letter_code
_entity_poly.pdbx_strand_id
1 'polypeptide(L)'
;MTVNLQAKNSQFKMSPVSANEKYLVFDLESDGLYDKVTKVHCIVIHDIGSNQTFSYGPDCIADAIAHLATADVLIGHNIIFYDIPVLNKLYSFTTTSEIIDTLICTRLIWPKEKLYELDLEQYPEVPPNLRGSASLKTW
;
A
#
# COMPACT_ATOMS: atom_id res chain seq x y z
N MET A 1 -28.83 22.75 33.10
CA MET A 1 -29.09 22.01 31.87
C MET A 1 -27.94 21.08 31.63
N THR A 2 -28.12 19.79 31.91
CA THR A 2 -27.06 18.77 31.76
C THR A 2 -27.23 18.12 30.38
N VAL A 3 -26.30 18.38 29.46
CA VAL A 3 -26.32 17.76 28.14
C VAL A 3 -25.76 16.34 28.26
N ASN A 4 -26.65 15.38 28.13
CA ASN A 4 -26.31 13.96 28.17
C ASN A 4 -25.83 13.53 26.78
N LEU A 5 -24.50 13.53 26.56
CA LEU A 5 -23.84 13.00 25.36
C LEU A 5 -23.74 11.47 25.48
N GLN A 6 -24.81 10.77 25.12
CA GLN A 6 -24.72 9.35 24.84
C GLN A 6 -23.95 9.15 23.53
N ALA A 7 -22.69 8.77 23.64
CA ALA A 7 -21.92 8.27 22.51
C ALA A 7 -22.62 7.01 21.96
N LYS A 8 -23.25 7.14 20.80
CA LYS A 8 -23.70 5.97 20.02
C LYS A 8 -22.46 5.20 19.61
N ASN A 9 -22.21 4.07 20.27
CA ASN A 9 -21.27 3.05 19.82
C ASN A 9 -21.77 2.53 18.49
N SER A 10 -21.38 3.17 17.39
CA SER A 10 -21.43 2.55 16.07
C SER A 10 -20.32 1.50 16.06
N GLN A 11 -20.68 0.26 16.37
CA GLN A 11 -19.81 -0.88 16.09
C GLN A 11 -19.54 -0.87 14.59
N PHE A 12 -18.34 -0.43 14.22
CA PHE A 12 -17.79 -0.62 12.87
C PHE A 12 -17.59 -2.12 12.70
N LYS A 13 -18.61 -2.80 12.20
CA LYS A 13 -18.50 -4.18 11.77
C LYS A 13 -17.65 -4.15 10.50
N MET A 14 -16.35 -4.45 10.63
CA MET A 14 -15.58 -4.90 9.49
C MET A 14 -16.29 -6.14 8.96
N SER A 15 -16.81 -6.07 7.74
CA SER A 15 -17.25 -7.27 7.04
C SER A 15 -16.06 -8.23 7.02
N PRO A 16 -16.23 -9.51 7.37
CA PRO A 16 -15.14 -10.47 7.21
C PRO A 16 -14.72 -10.43 5.75
N VAL A 17 -13.40 -10.42 5.51
CA VAL A 17 -12.81 -10.61 4.19
C VAL A 17 -13.58 -11.74 3.52
N SER A 18 -14.24 -11.46 2.40
CA SER A 18 -15.02 -12.47 1.69
C SER A 18 -14.08 -13.61 1.33
N ALA A 19 -14.43 -14.84 1.71
CA ALA A 19 -13.61 -16.01 1.43
C ALA A 19 -13.36 -16.25 -0.08
N ASN A 20 -14.02 -15.49 -0.94
CA ASN A 20 -13.96 -15.59 -2.39
C ASN A 20 -13.21 -14.43 -3.05
N GLU A 21 -12.80 -13.39 -2.29
CA GLU A 21 -12.06 -12.25 -2.84
C GLU A 21 -10.56 -12.51 -2.86
N LYS A 22 -9.92 -12.16 -3.97
CA LYS A 22 -8.48 -12.31 -4.17
C LYS A 22 -7.75 -11.03 -3.79
N TYR A 23 -6.99 -11.10 -2.71
CA TYR A 23 -6.17 -10.01 -2.18
C TYR A 23 -4.72 -10.20 -2.58
N LEU A 24 -4.17 -9.27 -3.35
CA LEU A 24 -2.77 -9.26 -3.74
C LEU A 24 -2.06 -8.03 -3.14
N VAL A 25 -0.99 -8.28 -2.38
CA VAL A 25 -0.05 -7.23 -1.96
C VAL A 25 1.05 -7.16 -2.98
N PHE A 26 1.40 -5.97 -3.47
CA PHE A 26 2.49 -5.85 -4.44
C PHE A 26 3.34 -4.60 -4.23
N ASP A 27 4.55 -4.68 -4.76
CA ASP A 27 5.53 -3.61 -4.84
C ASP A 27 6.34 -3.75 -6.12
N LEU A 28 6.84 -2.65 -6.69
CA LEU A 28 7.69 -2.65 -7.87
C LEU A 28 8.97 -1.84 -7.67
N GLU A 29 10.02 -2.28 -8.35
CA GLU A 29 11.27 -1.54 -8.47
C GLU A 29 11.47 -1.04 -9.91
N SER A 30 11.91 0.19 -10.06
CA SER A 30 12.07 0.86 -11.34
C SER A 30 13.35 1.67 -11.44
N ASP A 31 13.67 2.17 -12.63
CA ASP A 31 14.87 2.94 -12.91
C ASP A 31 14.78 4.44 -12.54
N GLY A 32 13.67 4.92 -11.99
CA GLY A 32 13.55 6.32 -11.63
C GLY A 32 12.20 6.73 -11.06
N LEU A 33 12.07 7.98 -10.67
CA LEU A 33 10.82 8.57 -10.26
C LEU A 33 9.85 8.69 -11.46
N TYR A 34 8.55 8.83 -11.20
CA TYR A 34 7.47 8.81 -12.19
C TYR A 34 7.74 9.62 -13.46
N ASP A 35 8.27 10.84 -13.32
CA ASP A 35 8.54 11.71 -14.49
C ASP A 35 9.63 11.15 -15.41
N LYS A 36 10.61 10.42 -14.84
CA LYS A 36 11.80 9.92 -15.51
C LYS A 36 11.81 8.41 -15.73
N VAL A 37 10.85 7.69 -15.13
CA VAL A 37 10.82 6.23 -15.23
C VAL A 37 10.64 5.77 -16.66
N THR A 38 11.48 4.84 -17.07
CA THR A 38 11.48 4.22 -18.41
C THR A 38 11.36 2.71 -18.36
N LYS A 39 11.65 2.09 -17.20
CA LYS A 39 11.69 0.65 -17.05
C LYS A 39 11.32 0.21 -15.64
N VAL A 40 10.55 -0.88 -15.55
CA VAL A 40 10.36 -1.65 -14.32
C VAL A 40 11.37 -2.78 -14.28
N HIS A 41 12.09 -2.93 -13.17
CA HIS A 41 13.10 -3.96 -12.97
C HIS A 41 12.52 -5.26 -12.43
N CYS A 42 11.60 -5.15 -11.48
CA CYS A 42 10.87 -6.29 -10.94
C CYS A 42 9.54 -5.88 -10.33
N ILE A 43 8.67 -6.88 -10.18
CA ILE A 43 7.43 -6.78 -9.41
C ILE A 43 7.39 -7.98 -8.49
N VAL A 44 7.11 -7.74 -7.21
CA VAL A 44 6.85 -8.79 -6.23
C VAL A 44 5.38 -8.76 -5.86
N ILE A 45 4.73 -9.91 -5.88
CA ILE A 45 3.30 -10.07 -5.55
C ILE A 45 3.17 -11.14 -4.48
N HIS A 46 2.48 -10.80 -3.39
CA HIS A 46 2.10 -11.75 -2.36
C HIS A 46 0.59 -11.97 -2.39
N ASP A 47 0.16 -13.20 -2.63
CA ASP A 47 -1.24 -13.62 -2.57
C ASP A 47 -1.58 -14.01 -1.14
N ILE A 48 -2.45 -13.22 -0.49
CA ILE A 48 -2.84 -13.44 0.90
C ILE A 48 -3.63 -14.75 1.06
N GLY A 49 -4.46 -15.09 0.09
CA GLY A 49 -5.32 -16.28 0.15
C GLY A 49 -4.53 -17.58 0.11
N SER A 50 -3.54 -17.68 -0.78
CA SER A 50 -2.67 -18.86 -0.91
C SER A 50 -1.42 -18.78 -0.03
N ASN A 51 -1.12 -17.62 0.57
CA ASN A 51 0.12 -17.32 1.30
C ASN A 51 1.38 -17.59 0.46
N GLN A 52 1.33 -17.29 -0.86
CA GLN A 52 2.44 -17.47 -1.77
C GLN A 52 2.97 -16.12 -2.25
N THR A 53 4.30 -16.05 -2.43
CA THR A 53 4.97 -14.89 -2.98
C THR A 53 5.57 -15.21 -4.35
N PHE A 54 5.32 -14.33 -5.31
CA PHE A 54 5.77 -14.44 -6.68
C PHE A 54 6.69 -13.26 -6.98
N SER A 55 7.84 -13.54 -7.61
CA SER A 55 8.78 -12.51 -8.05
C SER A 55 8.93 -12.55 -9.57
N TYR A 56 8.70 -11.39 -10.20
CA TYR A 56 8.76 -11.24 -11.65
C TYR A 56 9.93 -10.31 -12.01
N GLY A 57 10.91 -10.85 -12.72
CA GLY A 57 12.02 -10.07 -13.25
C GLY A 57 11.64 -9.26 -14.50
N PRO A 58 12.60 -8.53 -15.07
CA PRO A 58 12.34 -7.58 -16.17
C PRO A 58 11.75 -8.21 -17.44
N ASP A 59 12.00 -9.50 -17.66
CA ASP A 59 11.49 -10.23 -18.84
C ASP A 59 10.08 -10.80 -18.61
N CYS A 60 9.56 -10.74 -17.37
CA CYS A 60 8.28 -11.31 -16.95
C CYS A 60 7.29 -10.25 -16.44
N ILE A 61 7.49 -8.98 -16.74
CA ILE A 61 6.60 -7.90 -16.29
C ILE A 61 5.18 -8.07 -16.84
N ALA A 62 5.03 -8.56 -18.06
CA ALA A 62 3.71 -8.84 -18.64
C ALA A 62 2.96 -9.92 -17.85
N ASP A 63 3.65 -10.95 -17.35
CA ASP A 63 3.04 -11.99 -16.52
C ASP A 63 2.64 -11.44 -15.14
N ALA A 64 3.48 -10.56 -14.56
CA ALA A 64 3.13 -9.85 -13.33
C ALA A 64 1.84 -9.01 -13.49
N ILE A 65 1.74 -8.26 -14.57
CA ILE A 65 0.56 -7.46 -14.90
C ILE A 65 -0.67 -8.34 -15.07
N ALA A 66 -0.54 -9.47 -15.77
CA ALA A 66 -1.63 -10.43 -15.91
C ALA A 66 -2.05 -11.02 -14.53
N HIS A 67 -1.08 -11.26 -13.63
CA HIS A 67 -1.36 -11.69 -12.27
C HIS A 67 -2.08 -10.60 -11.47
N LEU A 68 -1.60 -9.36 -11.48
CA LEU A 68 -2.27 -8.23 -10.81
C LEU A 68 -3.71 -8.03 -11.29
N ALA A 69 -3.96 -8.23 -12.58
CA ALA A 69 -5.31 -8.10 -13.17
C ALA A 69 -6.31 -9.14 -12.65
N THR A 70 -5.86 -10.19 -11.95
CA THR A 70 -6.75 -11.19 -11.33
C THR A 70 -7.22 -10.81 -9.93
N ALA A 71 -6.75 -9.70 -9.37
CA ALA A 71 -7.07 -9.28 -8.02
C ALA A 71 -8.45 -8.61 -7.94
N ASP A 72 -9.19 -8.90 -6.87
CA ASP A 72 -10.34 -8.10 -6.47
C ASP A 72 -9.88 -6.89 -5.66
N VAL A 73 -8.81 -7.06 -4.86
CA VAL A 73 -8.21 -6.01 -4.03
C VAL A 73 -6.69 -5.98 -4.24
N LEU A 74 -6.15 -4.81 -4.57
CA LEU A 74 -4.73 -4.54 -4.65
C LEU A 74 -4.27 -3.73 -3.44
N ILE A 75 -3.23 -4.20 -2.78
CA ILE A 75 -2.67 -3.59 -1.57
C ILE A 75 -1.20 -3.25 -1.83
N GLY A 76 -0.76 -2.11 -1.36
CA GLY A 76 0.67 -1.75 -1.37
C GLY A 76 0.91 -0.41 -0.69
N HIS A 77 2.16 0.03 -0.69
CA HIS A 77 2.57 1.26 -0.02
C HIS A 77 2.85 2.36 -1.02
N ASN A 78 2.05 3.42 -1.03
CA ASN A 78 2.13 4.53 -1.99
C ASN A 78 1.78 4.13 -3.44
N ILE A 79 1.08 3.02 -3.62
CA ILE A 79 0.78 2.46 -4.95
C ILE A 79 -0.13 3.34 -5.78
N ILE A 80 -0.99 4.16 -5.16
CA ILE A 80 -1.88 5.09 -5.86
C ILE A 80 -1.09 6.19 -6.56
N PHE A 81 0.01 6.66 -5.95
CA PHE A 81 0.80 7.77 -6.48
C PHE A 81 2.03 7.33 -7.26
N TYR A 82 2.42 6.05 -7.17
CA TYR A 82 3.62 5.60 -7.85
C TYR A 82 3.42 4.33 -8.67
N ASP A 83 3.20 3.17 -8.07
CA ASP A 83 3.24 1.87 -8.76
C ASP A 83 2.18 1.75 -9.85
N ILE A 84 0.92 2.01 -9.53
CA ILE A 84 -0.18 1.94 -10.51
C ILE A 84 0.03 2.96 -11.64
N PRO A 85 0.34 4.24 -11.39
CA PRO A 85 0.70 5.21 -12.43
C PRO A 85 1.88 4.76 -13.30
N VAL A 86 2.94 4.19 -12.72
CA VAL A 86 4.10 3.68 -13.48
C VAL A 86 3.68 2.53 -14.40
N LEU A 87 2.92 1.57 -13.89
CA LEU A 87 2.40 0.46 -14.68
C LEU A 87 1.45 0.94 -15.78
N ASN A 88 0.63 1.95 -15.51
CA ASN A 88 -0.21 2.56 -16.54
C ASN A 88 0.62 3.25 -17.62
N LYS A 89 1.61 4.08 -17.22
CA LYS A 89 2.49 4.83 -18.14
C LYS A 89 3.26 3.92 -19.09
N LEU A 90 3.84 2.83 -18.57
CA LEU A 90 4.79 1.99 -19.33
C LEU A 90 4.10 0.81 -20.02
N TYR A 91 3.01 0.30 -19.45
CA TYR A 91 2.39 -0.96 -19.90
C TYR A 91 0.88 -0.83 -20.12
N SER A 92 0.31 0.37 -20.03
CA SER A 92 -1.14 0.62 -20.18
C SER A 92 -2.00 -0.19 -19.20
N PHE A 93 -1.44 -0.50 -18.03
CA PHE A 93 -2.17 -1.23 -16.98
C PHE A 93 -3.30 -0.37 -16.44
N THR A 94 -4.48 -0.96 -16.41
CA THR A 94 -5.67 -0.40 -15.75
C THR A 94 -6.32 -1.48 -14.90
N THR A 95 -6.97 -1.08 -13.82
CA THR A 95 -7.64 -2.02 -12.93
C THR A 95 -8.97 -1.47 -12.45
N THR A 96 -9.91 -2.37 -12.18
CA THR A 96 -11.17 -2.10 -11.49
C THR A 96 -11.16 -2.64 -10.06
N SER A 97 -10.03 -3.21 -9.62
CA SER A 97 -9.84 -3.71 -8.26
C SER A 97 -9.99 -2.58 -7.25
N GLU A 98 -10.47 -2.91 -6.06
CA GLU A 98 -10.35 -2.02 -4.91
C GLU A 98 -8.88 -1.79 -4.58
N ILE A 99 -8.52 -0.55 -4.20
CA ILE A 99 -7.14 -0.18 -3.89
C ILE A 99 -7.02 0.15 -2.41
N ILE A 100 -6.12 -0.53 -1.70
CA ILE A 100 -5.73 -0.23 -0.33
C ILE A 100 -4.29 0.27 -0.33
N ASP A 101 -4.11 1.57 -0.15
CA ASP A 101 -2.79 2.19 -0.04
C ASP A 101 -2.40 2.36 1.42
N THR A 102 -1.41 1.59 1.87
CA THR A 102 -0.99 1.59 3.28
C THR A 102 -0.36 2.89 3.73
N LEU A 103 0.21 3.71 2.83
CA LEU A 103 0.68 5.05 3.16
C LEU A 103 -0.49 5.96 3.52
N ILE A 104 -1.58 5.90 2.75
CA ILE A 104 -2.79 6.69 3.03
C ILE A 104 -3.42 6.21 4.34
N CYS A 105 -3.56 4.88 4.53
CA CYS A 105 -4.09 4.31 5.77
C CYS A 105 -3.28 4.77 6.99
N THR A 106 -1.95 4.72 6.90
CA THR A 106 -1.05 5.17 7.98
C THR A 106 -1.27 6.64 8.31
N ARG A 107 -1.36 7.51 7.29
CA ARG A 107 -1.58 8.96 7.48
C ARG A 107 -2.95 9.28 8.07
N LEU A 108 -3.97 8.47 7.79
CA LEU A 108 -5.31 8.64 8.36
C LEU A 108 -5.38 8.19 9.83
N ILE A 109 -4.68 7.10 10.17
CA ILE A 109 -4.67 6.53 11.52
C ILE A 109 -3.73 7.33 12.44
N TRP A 110 -2.55 7.69 11.94
CA TRP A 110 -1.52 8.42 12.67
C TRP A 110 -1.14 9.71 11.94
N PRO A 111 -1.68 10.86 12.36
CA PRO A 111 -1.21 12.16 11.89
C PRO A 111 0.31 12.31 12.12
N LYS A 112 0.96 13.17 11.33
CA LYS A 112 2.42 13.34 11.34
C LYS A 112 2.98 13.62 12.74
N GLU A 113 2.29 14.42 13.52
CA GLU A 113 2.66 14.77 14.89
C GLU A 113 2.69 13.53 15.78
N LYS A 114 1.69 12.66 15.64
CA LYS A 114 1.58 11.43 16.43
C LYS A 114 2.65 10.41 16.01
N LEU A 115 2.95 10.29 14.72
CA LEU A 115 4.05 9.46 14.25
C LEU A 115 5.39 9.96 14.80
N TYR A 116 5.61 11.27 14.82
CA TYR A 116 6.84 11.86 15.37
C TYR A 116 7.01 11.55 16.87
N GLU A 117 5.94 11.62 17.65
CA GLU A 117 5.95 11.25 19.07
C GLU A 117 6.29 9.76 19.25
N LEU A 118 5.66 8.87 18.48
CA LEU A 118 5.92 7.42 18.51
C LEU A 118 7.36 7.10 18.16
N ASP A 119 7.91 7.74 17.12
CA ASP A 119 9.31 7.56 16.73
C ASP A 119 10.28 7.99 17.83
N LEU A 120 9.97 9.08 18.55
CA LEU A 120 10.80 9.54 19.68
C LEU A 120 10.75 8.58 20.88
N GLU A 121 9.58 8.04 21.19
CA GLU A 121 9.35 7.21 22.38
C GLU A 121 9.74 5.74 22.17
N GLN A 122 9.40 5.17 21.02
CA GLN A 122 9.53 3.73 20.76
C GLN A 122 10.70 3.37 19.84
N TYR A 123 11.09 4.30 18.95
CA TYR A 123 12.11 4.07 17.93
C TYR A 123 13.14 5.21 17.89
N PRO A 124 13.89 5.44 18.98
CA PRO A 124 14.83 6.56 19.09
C PRO A 124 15.97 6.50 18.04
N GLU A 125 16.23 5.31 17.45
CA GLU A 125 17.21 5.10 16.40
C GLU A 125 16.79 5.68 15.03
N VAL A 126 15.51 6.03 14.85
CA VAL A 126 15.03 6.65 13.60
C VAL A 126 15.71 8.00 13.41
N PRO A 127 16.39 8.22 12.27
CA PRO A 127 17.06 9.49 11.98
C PRO A 127 16.08 10.68 12.07
N PRO A 128 16.50 11.84 12.64
CA PRO A 128 15.61 12.98 12.86
C PRO A 128 14.84 13.46 11.61
N ASN A 129 15.47 13.37 10.44
CA ASN A 129 14.88 13.76 9.16
C ASN A 129 13.81 12.78 8.63
N LEU A 130 13.72 11.58 9.22
CA LEU A 130 12.72 10.57 8.87
C LEU A 130 11.59 10.46 9.90
N ARG A 131 11.74 11.06 11.09
CA ARG A 131 10.73 11.03 12.15
C ARG A 131 9.40 11.65 11.70
N GLY A 132 8.30 11.01 12.07
CA GLY A 132 6.96 11.39 11.63
C GLY A 132 6.70 11.08 10.16
N SER A 133 7.59 10.33 9.51
CA SER A 133 7.43 9.86 8.14
C SER A 133 6.70 8.52 8.14
N ALA A 134 5.67 8.38 7.29
CA ALA A 134 5.04 7.11 7.02
C ALA A 134 5.75 6.32 5.89
N SER A 135 7.01 6.66 5.59
CA SER A 135 7.82 5.97 4.58
C SER A 135 8.30 4.62 5.08
N LEU A 136 8.35 3.60 4.21
CA LEU A 136 8.94 2.29 4.52
C LEU A 136 10.42 2.37 4.95
N LYS A 137 11.13 3.46 4.65
CA LYS A 137 12.50 3.69 5.14
C LYS A 137 12.55 3.98 6.64
N THR A 138 11.44 4.25 7.27
CA THR A 138 11.33 4.55 8.71
C THR A 138 11.08 3.28 9.52
N TRP A 139 10.48 2.27 8.90
CA TRP A 139 10.10 0.98 9.47
C TRP A 139 11.01 -0.12 8.94
#